data_c45b61a61f2a967a917e4de71283e016
#
_entry.id   c45b61a61f2a967a917e4de71283e016
#
_cell.length_a   1.000
_cell.length_b   1.000
_cell.length_c   1.000
_cell.angle_alpha   90.00
_cell.angle_beta   90.00
_cell.angle_gamma   90.00
#
_symmetry.space_group_name_H-M   'P 1'
#
loop_
_entity.id
_entity.type
_entity.pdbx_description
1 polymer ?
#
loop_
_entity_poly.entity_id
_entity_poly.type
_entity_poly.pdbx_seq_one_letter_code
_entity_poly.pdbx_strand_id
1 'polypeptide(L)'
;MKKKFLLFVFLTLILAPVFAEPKYTFSCESRSVVLRKDYSIERRDVTIARNGGKWVLEIPSYQEVKNLDDPVFTETDDGFSLGFHWGGGRFYWTEIFFFKEIEGEPCLYKIDSTVSKLTYDHDKGEFDCESETKNRPIQPPIKISELTIDKIKGLLGGKGYQTRINSILREAITTGNY
;
A
#
# COMPACT_ATOMS: atom_id res chain seq x y z
N MET A 1 49.70 42.03 -38.55
CA MET A 1 48.27 41.74 -38.18
C MET A 1 48.23 40.41 -37.47
N LYS A 2 48.05 40.39 -36.13
CA LYS A 2 47.96 39.16 -35.33
C LYS A 2 46.49 38.82 -35.13
N LYS A 3 46.03 37.72 -35.75
CA LYS A 3 44.66 37.19 -35.53
C LYS A 3 44.61 36.53 -34.18
N LYS A 4 43.83 37.10 -33.24
CA LYS A 4 43.49 36.49 -31.95
C LYS A 4 42.45 35.40 -32.22
N PHE A 5 42.85 34.14 -32.02
CA PHE A 5 41.93 33.00 -32.01
C PHE A 5 41.21 32.97 -30.66
N LEU A 6 39.93 33.33 -30.64
CA LEU A 6 39.09 33.27 -29.46
C LEU A 6 38.59 31.82 -29.32
N LEU A 7 39.21 31.06 -28.45
CA LEU A 7 38.81 29.69 -28.14
C LEU A 7 37.55 29.78 -27.21
N PHE A 8 36.38 29.61 -27.80
CA PHE A 8 35.15 29.44 -27.07
C PHE A 8 35.12 28.02 -26.50
N VAL A 9 35.53 27.88 -25.25
CA VAL A 9 35.33 26.63 -24.47
C VAL A 9 33.84 26.62 -24.08
N PHE A 10 33.03 25.88 -24.85
CA PHE A 10 31.68 25.51 -24.43
C PHE A 10 31.81 24.54 -23.25
N LEU A 11 31.71 25.08 -22.04
CA LEU A 11 31.52 24.30 -20.83
C LEU A 11 30.08 23.82 -20.85
N THR A 12 29.82 22.68 -21.53
CA THR A 12 28.57 21.95 -21.37
C THR A 12 28.55 21.40 -19.96
N LEU A 13 27.98 22.17 -19.03
CA LEU A 13 27.52 21.62 -17.77
C LEU A 13 26.45 20.58 -18.13
N ILE A 14 26.85 19.30 -18.18
CA ILE A 14 25.93 18.19 -18.16
C ILE A 14 25.30 18.25 -16.75
N LEU A 15 24.15 18.90 -16.64
CA LEU A 15 23.25 18.75 -15.52
C LEU A 15 22.79 17.29 -15.55
N ALA A 16 23.59 16.39 -14.98
CA ALA A 16 23.10 15.08 -14.61
C ALA A 16 21.89 15.33 -13.71
N PRO A 17 20.73 14.72 -14.00
CA PRO A 17 19.60 14.82 -13.08
C PRO A 17 20.13 14.36 -11.72
N VAL A 18 20.16 15.28 -10.77
CA VAL A 18 20.41 14.93 -9.36
C VAL A 18 19.18 14.14 -8.95
N PHE A 19 19.24 12.84 -9.11
CA PHE A 19 18.24 11.97 -8.46
C PHE A 19 18.43 12.22 -6.97
N ALA A 20 17.46 12.87 -6.37
CA ALA A 20 17.44 13.03 -4.92
C ALA A 20 17.56 11.61 -4.33
N GLU A 21 18.53 11.42 -3.42
CA GLU A 21 18.63 10.14 -2.72
C GLU A 21 17.28 9.85 -2.02
N PRO A 22 16.78 8.61 -2.11
CA PRO A 22 15.52 8.26 -1.49
C PRO A 22 15.57 8.58 0.01
N LYS A 23 14.56 9.26 0.53
CA LYS A 23 14.47 9.60 1.95
C LYS A 23 14.34 8.35 2.82
N TYR A 24 13.74 7.30 2.26
CA TYR A 24 13.48 6.03 2.94
C TYR A 24 14.01 4.85 2.14
N THR A 25 14.46 3.82 2.85
CA THR A 25 14.68 2.48 2.27
C THR A 25 13.55 1.57 2.69
N PHE A 26 13.16 0.67 1.79
CA PHE A 26 12.06 -0.26 1.98
C PHE A 26 12.52 -1.68 1.65
N SER A 27 12.16 -2.64 2.50
CA SER A 27 12.23 -4.06 2.18
C SER A 27 11.02 -4.80 2.75
N CYS A 28 10.65 -5.90 2.08
CA CYS A 28 9.57 -6.79 2.50
C CYS A 28 10.10 -8.22 2.47
N GLU A 29 10.09 -8.90 3.62
CA GLU A 29 10.64 -10.23 3.77
C GLU A 29 9.59 -11.18 4.34
N SER A 30 9.44 -12.37 3.74
CA SER A 30 8.54 -13.40 4.23
C SER A 30 9.13 -14.11 5.45
N ARG A 31 8.28 -14.39 6.43
CA ARG A 31 8.61 -15.09 7.65
C ARG A 31 7.56 -16.15 8.00
N SER A 32 7.99 -17.40 8.21
CA SER A 32 7.09 -18.46 8.68
C SER A 32 6.76 -18.26 10.15
N VAL A 33 5.47 -18.27 10.48
CA VAL A 33 4.95 -18.16 11.85
C VAL A 33 4.17 -19.42 12.19
N VAL A 34 4.66 -20.18 13.18
CA VAL A 34 3.97 -21.38 13.67
C VAL A 34 2.83 -20.96 14.59
N LEU A 35 1.60 -21.23 14.19
CA LEU A 35 0.40 -20.94 14.99
C LEU A 35 -0.01 -22.13 15.86
N ARG A 36 0.26 -23.37 15.38
CA ARG A 36 0.01 -24.63 16.08
C ARG A 36 1.07 -25.65 15.66
N LYS A 37 1.14 -26.77 16.37
CA LYS A 37 2.14 -27.82 16.15
C LYS A 37 2.29 -28.23 14.66
N ASP A 38 1.18 -28.25 13.91
CA ASP A 38 1.13 -28.70 12.52
C ASP A 38 0.60 -27.65 11.55
N TYR A 39 0.59 -26.36 11.96
CA TYR A 39 0.06 -25.28 11.14
C TYR A 39 0.90 -24.01 11.26
N SER A 40 1.51 -23.63 10.17
CA SER A 40 2.23 -22.36 10.02
C SER A 40 1.61 -21.52 8.92
N ILE A 41 1.76 -20.23 9.06
CA ILE A 41 1.38 -19.23 8.05
C ILE A 41 2.62 -18.43 7.67
N GLU A 42 2.59 -17.84 6.48
CA GLU A 42 3.65 -16.98 6.00
C GLU A 42 3.23 -15.53 6.17
N ARG A 43 3.83 -14.84 7.12
CA ARG A 43 3.68 -13.39 7.32
C ARG A 43 4.85 -12.65 6.70
N ARG A 44 4.70 -11.34 6.54
CA ARG A 44 5.71 -10.48 5.95
C ARG A 44 6.14 -9.42 6.95
N ASP A 45 7.43 -9.21 7.05
CA ASP A 45 8.02 -8.11 7.81
C ASP A 45 8.42 -7.01 6.83
N VAL A 46 7.72 -5.89 6.88
CA VAL A 46 8.05 -4.68 6.12
C VAL A 46 8.99 -3.84 6.94
N THR A 47 10.20 -3.67 6.46
CA THR A 47 11.19 -2.79 7.06
C THR A 47 11.21 -1.46 6.30
N ILE A 48 11.07 -0.38 7.04
CA ILE A 48 11.21 0.99 6.55
C ILE A 48 12.34 1.62 7.37
N ALA A 49 13.34 2.14 6.70
CA ALA A 49 14.45 2.80 7.37
C ALA A 49 14.77 4.15 6.72
N ARG A 50 15.21 5.08 7.55
CA ARG A 50 15.71 6.41 7.20
C ARG A 50 16.89 6.74 8.10
N ASN A 51 17.68 7.74 7.75
CA ASN A 51 18.80 8.20 8.57
C ASN A 51 18.41 8.36 10.05
N GLY A 52 18.92 7.43 10.89
CA GLY A 52 18.69 7.44 12.34
C GLY A 52 17.47 6.67 12.84
N GLY A 53 16.64 6.10 11.98
CA GLY A 53 15.46 5.32 12.37
C GLY A 53 15.23 4.08 11.51
N LYS A 54 14.78 3.01 12.17
CA LYS A 54 14.33 1.77 11.50
C LYS A 54 13.05 1.30 12.17
N TRP A 55 12.03 1.02 11.36
CA TRP A 55 10.73 0.52 11.81
C TRP A 55 10.41 -0.76 11.06
N VAL A 56 9.81 -1.70 11.78
CA VAL A 56 9.38 -2.98 11.22
C VAL A 56 7.88 -3.13 11.46
N LEU A 57 7.13 -3.36 10.39
CA LEU A 57 5.71 -3.67 10.43
C LEU A 57 5.49 -5.14 10.08
N GLU A 58 4.82 -5.86 10.94
CA GLU A 58 4.35 -7.21 10.63
C GLU A 58 3.05 -7.13 9.84
N ILE A 59 3.07 -7.62 8.59
CA ILE A 59 1.92 -7.61 7.70
C ILE A 59 1.20 -8.95 7.76
N PRO A 60 -0.15 -8.96 7.80
CA PRO A 60 -0.94 -10.19 7.77
C PRO A 60 -0.60 -11.07 6.57
N SER A 61 -0.74 -12.38 6.74
CA SER A 61 -0.60 -13.34 5.65
C SER A 61 -1.80 -13.28 4.70
N TYR A 62 -1.64 -13.84 3.50
CA TYR A 62 -2.75 -14.00 2.54
C TYR A 62 -3.86 -14.95 3.07
N GLN A 63 -3.56 -15.79 4.07
CA GLN A 63 -4.57 -16.62 4.75
C GLN A 63 -5.37 -15.81 5.79
N GLU A 64 -4.74 -14.81 6.42
CA GLU A 64 -5.39 -13.94 7.41
C GLU A 64 -6.22 -12.84 6.77
N VAL A 65 -5.77 -12.33 5.63
CA VAL A 65 -6.51 -11.39 4.76
C VAL A 65 -6.49 -11.97 3.35
N LYS A 66 -7.66 -12.38 2.87
CA LYS A 66 -7.81 -13.16 1.62
C LYS A 66 -7.07 -12.51 0.44
N ASN A 67 -6.11 -13.24 -0.12
CA ASN A 67 -5.31 -12.82 -1.28
C ASN A 67 -4.65 -11.44 -1.07
N LEU A 68 -4.16 -11.16 0.12
CA LEU A 68 -3.38 -9.96 0.38
C LEU A 68 -2.04 -10.06 -0.34
N ASP A 69 -1.80 -9.15 -1.27
CA ASP A 69 -0.54 -9.02 -1.99
C ASP A 69 0.56 -8.40 -1.12
N ASP A 70 1.80 -8.41 -1.62
CA ASP A 70 2.89 -7.67 -0.99
C ASP A 70 2.61 -6.17 -1.05
N PRO A 71 2.91 -5.43 0.02
CA PRO A 71 2.65 -4.01 0.06
C PRO A 71 3.52 -3.24 -0.95
N VAL A 72 2.89 -2.28 -1.63
CA VAL A 72 3.57 -1.36 -2.54
C VAL A 72 3.98 -0.11 -1.78
N PHE A 73 5.29 0.15 -1.74
CA PHE A 73 5.85 1.35 -1.14
C PHE A 73 5.93 2.50 -2.16
N THR A 74 5.55 3.70 -1.74
CA THR A 74 5.72 4.92 -2.54
C THR A 74 6.15 6.07 -1.64
N GLU A 75 7.26 6.72 -1.97
CA GLU A 75 7.66 7.97 -1.31
C GLU A 75 6.69 9.10 -1.66
N THR A 76 6.44 9.97 -0.68
CA THR A 76 5.65 11.20 -0.84
C THR A 76 6.47 12.39 -0.32
N ASP A 77 6.01 13.61 -0.61
CA ASP A 77 6.71 14.83 -0.17
C ASP A 77 6.88 14.89 1.35
N ASP A 78 5.84 14.45 2.09
CA ASP A 78 5.77 14.52 3.55
C ASP A 78 6.19 13.23 4.27
N GLY A 79 6.44 12.14 3.52
CA GLY A 79 6.72 10.84 4.10
C GLY A 79 6.66 9.71 3.08
N PHE A 80 5.75 8.78 3.26
CA PHE A 80 5.54 7.65 2.33
C PHE A 80 4.12 7.10 2.43
N SER A 81 3.77 6.21 1.50
CA SER A 81 2.56 5.42 1.55
C SER A 81 2.86 3.92 1.38
N LEU A 82 1.98 3.09 1.95
CA LEU A 82 1.93 1.65 1.76
C LEU A 82 0.57 1.28 1.14
N GLY A 83 0.60 0.77 -0.08
CA GLY A 83 -0.56 0.28 -0.79
C GLY A 83 -0.75 -1.22 -0.56
N PHE A 84 -1.94 -1.63 -0.17
CA PHE A 84 -2.34 -3.02 0.03
C PHE A 84 -3.44 -3.38 -0.95
N HIS A 85 -3.26 -4.47 -1.69
CA HIS A 85 -4.27 -5.01 -2.60
C HIS A 85 -4.72 -6.37 -2.09
N TRP A 86 -6.01 -6.62 -2.09
CA TRP A 86 -6.58 -7.87 -1.62
C TRP A 86 -7.97 -8.12 -2.19
N GLY A 87 -8.48 -9.34 -2.04
CA GLY A 87 -9.81 -9.69 -2.52
C GLY A 87 -9.83 -10.85 -3.48
N GLY A 88 -10.75 -10.86 -4.42
CA GLY A 88 -10.86 -11.87 -5.46
C GLY A 88 -12.28 -12.05 -5.99
N GLY A 89 -12.42 -12.77 -7.10
CA GLY A 89 -13.65 -12.90 -7.83
C GLY A 89 -14.03 -11.58 -8.50
N ARG A 90 -15.20 -11.04 -8.17
CA ARG A 90 -15.70 -9.78 -8.74
C ARG A 90 -15.31 -8.55 -7.94
N PHE A 91 -14.69 -8.68 -6.76
CA PHE A 91 -14.39 -7.58 -5.88
C PHE A 91 -12.93 -7.55 -5.48
N TYR A 92 -12.33 -6.39 -5.64
CA TYR A 92 -10.97 -6.09 -5.24
C TYR A 92 -10.97 -4.86 -4.35
N TRP A 93 -10.08 -4.84 -3.38
CA TRP A 93 -9.86 -3.72 -2.47
C TRP A 93 -8.44 -3.23 -2.59
N THR A 94 -8.30 -1.92 -2.58
CA THR A 94 -7.02 -1.25 -2.47
C THR A 94 -7.09 -0.31 -1.27
N GLU A 95 -6.21 -0.53 -0.31
CA GLU A 95 -6.07 0.33 0.86
C GLU A 95 -4.70 1.00 0.80
N ILE A 96 -4.66 2.32 0.77
CA ILE A 96 -3.41 3.07 0.77
C ILE A 96 -3.26 3.78 2.11
N PHE A 97 -2.26 3.37 2.89
CA PHE A 97 -1.92 3.94 4.18
C PHE A 97 -0.89 5.04 3.99
N PHE A 98 -1.23 6.28 4.35
CA PHE A 98 -0.35 7.43 4.22
C PHE A 98 0.30 7.78 5.55
N PHE A 99 1.61 7.84 5.54
CA PHE A 99 2.45 8.17 6.69
C PHE A 99 3.11 9.52 6.48
N LYS A 100 3.11 10.34 7.52
CA LYS A 100 3.92 11.57 7.60
C LYS A 100 4.77 11.55 8.86
N GLU A 101 5.86 12.29 8.83
CA GLU A 101 6.71 12.39 10.00
C GLU A 101 6.11 13.35 11.04
N ILE A 102 5.99 12.87 12.27
CA ILE A 102 5.59 13.66 13.43
C ILE A 102 6.58 13.33 14.55
N GLU A 103 7.26 14.34 15.09
CA GLU A 103 8.24 14.17 16.17
C GLU A 103 9.34 13.12 15.89
N GLY A 104 9.79 13.03 14.63
CA GLY A 104 10.88 12.13 14.23
C GLY A 104 10.44 10.67 13.98
N GLU A 105 9.14 10.37 14.02
CA GLU A 105 8.58 9.05 13.74
C GLU A 105 7.49 9.14 12.66
N PRO A 106 7.44 8.18 11.70
CA PRO A 106 6.33 8.08 10.76
C PRO A 106 5.02 7.77 11.49
N CYS A 107 3.98 8.54 11.22
CA CYS A 107 2.66 8.38 11.79
C CYS A 107 1.62 8.20 10.68
N LEU A 108 0.80 7.16 10.77
CA LEU A 108 -0.34 6.93 9.91
C LEU A 108 -1.40 8.00 10.17
N TYR A 109 -1.71 8.83 9.17
CA TYR A 109 -2.65 9.93 9.31
C TYR A 109 -3.87 9.86 8.42
N LYS A 110 -3.80 9.03 7.37
CA LYS A 110 -4.89 8.89 6.39
C LYS A 110 -4.86 7.51 5.75
N ILE A 111 -6.03 6.97 5.42
CA ILE A 111 -6.20 5.77 4.60
C ILE A 111 -7.17 6.10 3.48
N ASP A 112 -6.79 5.80 2.25
CA ASP A 112 -7.67 5.79 1.10
C ASP A 112 -8.08 4.36 0.80
N SER A 113 -9.39 4.09 0.86
CA SER A 113 -9.99 2.77 0.63
C SER A 113 -10.73 2.77 -0.70
N THR A 114 -10.28 1.96 -1.64
CA THR A 114 -10.94 1.79 -2.94
C THR A 114 -11.53 0.39 -3.04
N VAL A 115 -12.79 0.30 -3.40
CA VAL A 115 -13.47 -0.96 -3.76
C VAL A 115 -13.67 -0.96 -5.27
N SER A 116 -13.19 -1.98 -5.94
CA SER A 116 -13.38 -2.19 -7.36
C SER A 116 -14.26 -3.41 -7.60
N LYS A 117 -15.32 -3.24 -8.40
CA LYS A 117 -16.25 -4.30 -8.80
C LYS A 117 -16.08 -4.56 -10.28
N LEU A 118 -15.75 -5.80 -10.64
CA LEU A 118 -15.72 -6.25 -12.01
C LEU A 118 -17.11 -6.79 -12.40
N THR A 119 -17.65 -6.28 -13.50
CA THR A 119 -18.90 -6.74 -14.10
C THR A 119 -18.61 -7.13 -15.54
N TYR A 120 -19.07 -8.32 -15.95
CA TYR A 120 -18.94 -8.74 -17.34
C TYR A 120 -20.13 -8.22 -18.15
N ASP A 121 -19.84 -7.41 -19.17
CA ASP A 121 -20.84 -6.95 -20.14
C ASP A 121 -20.97 -7.99 -21.24
N HIS A 122 -22.05 -8.75 -21.22
CA HIS A 122 -22.32 -9.82 -22.20
C HIS A 122 -22.53 -9.30 -23.62
N ASP A 123 -23.01 -8.07 -23.76
CA ASP A 123 -23.31 -7.48 -25.08
C ASP A 123 -22.02 -7.03 -25.76
N LYS A 124 -21.05 -6.54 -24.99
CA LYS A 124 -19.73 -6.12 -25.50
C LYS A 124 -18.68 -7.20 -25.47
N GLY A 125 -18.87 -8.25 -24.64
CA GLY A 125 -17.86 -9.29 -24.40
C GLY A 125 -16.67 -8.83 -23.57
N GLU A 126 -16.81 -7.76 -22.79
CA GLU A 126 -15.74 -7.10 -22.05
C GLU A 126 -16.07 -7.02 -20.55
N PHE A 127 -15.03 -6.81 -19.72
CA PHE A 127 -15.20 -6.50 -18.31
C PHE A 127 -15.23 -5.00 -18.09
N ASP A 128 -16.29 -4.52 -17.44
CA ASP A 128 -16.36 -3.19 -16.88
C ASP A 128 -15.84 -3.20 -15.43
N CYS A 129 -15.17 -2.14 -15.01
CA CYS A 129 -14.69 -1.96 -13.65
C CYS A 129 -15.28 -0.69 -13.04
N GLU A 130 -16.15 -0.86 -12.06
CA GLU A 130 -16.67 0.23 -11.24
C GLU A 130 -15.83 0.34 -9.97
N SER A 131 -15.38 1.55 -9.64
CA SER A 131 -14.57 1.79 -8.44
C SER A 131 -15.12 2.94 -7.61
N GLU A 132 -15.16 2.74 -6.30
CA GLU A 132 -15.53 3.76 -5.31
C GLU A 132 -14.37 3.95 -4.33
N THR A 133 -13.91 5.18 -4.16
CA THR A 133 -12.84 5.52 -3.20
C THR A 133 -13.40 6.32 -2.03
N LYS A 134 -13.04 5.92 -0.82
CA LYS A 134 -13.34 6.63 0.43
C LYS A 134 -12.07 7.03 1.14
N ASN A 135 -11.97 8.31 1.48
CA ASN A 135 -10.86 8.84 2.28
C ASN A 135 -11.22 8.77 3.76
N ARG A 136 -10.34 8.19 4.55
CA ARG A 136 -10.51 8.04 5.98
C ARG A 136 -9.34 8.70 6.73
N PRO A 137 -9.56 9.88 7.32
CA PRO A 137 -8.55 10.48 8.20
C PRO A 137 -8.41 9.64 9.49
N ILE A 138 -7.18 9.53 9.98
CA ILE A 138 -6.84 8.85 11.23
C ILE A 138 -6.53 9.93 12.26
N GLN A 139 -7.37 10.04 13.28
CA GLN A 139 -7.24 11.05 14.33
C GLN A 139 -7.44 10.44 15.72
N PRO A 140 -6.47 10.55 16.62
CA PRO A 140 -5.12 11.09 16.35
C PRO A 140 -4.32 10.19 15.40
N PRO A 141 -3.28 10.71 14.72
CA PRO A 141 -2.37 9.89 13.93
C PRO A 141 -1.74 8.77 14.77
N ILE A 142 -1.57 7.59 14.19
CA ILE A 142 -1.03 6.40 14.88
C ILE A 142 0.45 6.29 14.54
N LYS A 143 1.32 6.26 15.53
CA LYS A 143 2.76 6.02 15.35
C LYS A 143 2.99 4.66 14.69
N ILE A 144 3.96 4.59 13.78
CA ILE A 144 4.28 3.33 13.08
C ILE A 144 4.67 2.22 14.08
N SER A 145 5.37 2.58 15.16
CA SER A 145 5.74 1.66 16.26
C SER A 145 4.52 1.09 17.03
N GLU A 146 3.36 1.74 16.92
CA GLU A 146 2.11 1.29 17.54
C GLU A 146 1.22 0.45 16.60
N LEU A 147 1.60 0.32 15.33
CA LEU A 147 0.85 -0.45 14.34
C LEU A 147 1.13 -1.94 14.50
N THR A 148 0.42 -2.58 15.41
CA THR A 148 0.44 -4.04 15.55
C THR A 148 -0.30 -4.71 14.39
N ILE A 149 -0.01 -6.00 14.16
CA ILE A 149 -0.69 -6.80 13.14
C ILE A 149 -2.23 -6.77 13.29
N ASP A 150 -2.74 -6.79 14.51
CA ASP A 150 -4.18 -6.75 14.77
C ASP A 150 -4.78 -5.38 14.44
N LYS A 151 -4.04 -4.30 14.69
CA LYS A 151 -4.45 -2.95 14.24
C LYS A 151 -4.48 -2.90 12.71
N ILE A 152 -3.45 -3.42 12.03
CA ILE A 152 -3.39 -3.47 10.56
C ILE A 152 -4.56 -4.28 10.00
N LYS A 153 -4.83 -5.49 10.53
CA LYS A 153 -6.01 -6.28 10.16
C LYS A 153 -7.32 -5.51 10.33
N GLY A 154 -7.45 -4.80 11.46
CA GLY A 154 -8.62 -3.96 11.73
C GLY A 154 -8.77 -2.81 10.74
N LEU A 155 -7.66 -2.20 10.33
CA LEU A 155 -7.62 -1.10 9.37
C LEU A 155 -7.91 -1.59 7.94
N LEU A 156 -7.42 -2.77 7.55
CA LEU A 156 -7.72 -3.45 6.28
C LEU A 156 -9.17 -4.02 6.24
N GLY A 157 -10.01 -3.70 7.21
CA GLY A 157 -11.41 -4.11 7.22
C GLY A 157 -11.69 -5.50 7.82
N GLY A 158 -10.81 -6.00 8.70
CA GLY A 158 -10.87 -7.37 9.26
C GLY A 158 -12.19 -7.79 9.91
N LYS A 159 -12.92 -6.90 10.58
CA LYS A 159 -14.31 -7.15 11.04
C LYS A 159 -15.37 -6.67 10.03
N GLY A 160 -15.09 -5.56 9.32
CA GLY A 160 -15.98 -5.04 8.27
C GLY A 160 -15.96 -5.87 6.99
N TYR A 161 -14.87 -6.58 6.71
CA TYR A 161 -14.71 -7.47 5.56
C TYR A 161 -15.68 -8.65 5.60
N GLN A 162 -15.75 -9.41 6.69
CA GLN A 162 -16.72 -10.50 6.86
C GLN A 162 -18.16 -9.98 6.79
N THR A 163 -18.43 -8.83 7.41
CA THR A 163 -19.76 -8.21 7.37
C THR A 163 -20.11 -7.70 5.97
N ARG A 164 -19.13 -7.15 5.25
CA ARG A 164 -19.32 -6.62 3.89
C ARG A 164 -19.44 -7.73 2.86
N ILE A 165 -18.62 -8.79 2.94
CA ILE A 165 -18.80 -10.00 2.10
C ILE A 165 -20.16 -10.65 2.39
N ASN A 166 -20.54 -10.81 3.64
CA ASN A 166 -21.83 -11.37 3.99
C ASN A 166 -23.01 -10.49 3.50
N SER A 167 -22.86 -9.17 3.49
CA SER A 167 -23.82 -8.24 2.91
C SER A 167 -23.92 -8.39 1.39
N ILE A 168 -22.79 -8.44 0.69
CA ILE A 168 -22.71 -8.63 -0.76
C ILE A 168 -23.25 -10.01 -1.17
N LEU A 169 -22.90 -11.07 -0.43
CA LEU A 169 -23.42 -12.42 -0.67
C LEU A 169 -24.94 -12.47 -0.44
N ARG A 170 -25.45 -11.80 0.59
CA ARG A 170 -26.92 -11.71 0.82
C ARG A 170 -27.61 -10.97 -0.32
N GLU A 171 -27.04 -9.86 -0.77
CA GLU A 171 -27.58 -9.07 -1.88
C GLU A 171 -27.60 -9.89 -3.18
N ALA A 172 -26.51 -10.61 -3.51
CA ALA A 172 -26.41 -11.48 -4.66
C ALA A 172 -27.44 -12.63 -4.59
N ILE A 173 -27.65 -13.24 -3.42
CA ILE A 173 -28.65 -14.26 -3.18
C ILE A 173 -30.08 -13.71 -3.34
N THR A 174 -30.31 -12.48 -2.84
CA THR A 174 -31.65 -11.85 -2.85
C THR A 174 -32.03 -11.36 -4.25
N THR A 175 -31.03 -10.93 -5.05
CA THR A 175 -31.25 -10.42 -6.41
C THR A 175 -31.24 -11.52 -7.50
N GLY A 176 -30.93 -12.77 -7.14
CA GLY A 176 -30.92 -13.89 -8.09
C GLY A 176 -29.85 -13.82 -9.17
N ASN A 177 -28.85 -12.96 -9.00
CA ASN A 177 -27.72 -12.81 -9.91
C ASN A 177 -26.63 -13.83 -9.55
N TYR A 178 -26.74 -15.04 -10.06
CA TYR A 178 -25.68 -16.07 -10.12
C TYR A 178 -25.05 -16.09 -11.51
#